data_f43d0abeb29f379a47091c8b3e880233
#
_entry.id   f43d0abeb29f379a47091c8b3e880233
#
_cell.length_a   1.000
_cell.length_b   1.000
_cell.length_c   1.000
_cell.angle_alpha   90.00
_cell.angle_beta   90.00
_cell.angle_gamma   90.00
#
_symmetry.space_group_name_H-M   'P 1'
#
loop_
_entity.id
_entity.type
_entity.pdbx_description
1 polymer ?
#
loop_
_entity_poly.entity_id
_entity_poly.type
_entity_poly.pdbx_seq_one_letter_code
_entity_poly.pdbx_strand_id
1 'polypeptide(L)'
;CIVRAAFAPALLDESATMAGIAVTHSVFNVLCTAMLLPAGGLLEKLACRIVPDDPQTQGEKTTELDERLLPTPSLALRQSRAVAREMADCAVRALNNALTALDHNTPELAQSIRDDEELCDHYEDILGTYLVKLSTQKMGRDESEEATELLKTIGDFERISDHAVNILSSAEEMEQKGLMFSGSALNELAILTSAIREILSLSLKSFSSQDVALAQQVEPLEQVIDTLKEQMRTRHILRMQQGHCSIEAGFVLSDLLTDLERTSDHCSNIAGCVIDARAHNLNLHETLRQAKTA
;
A
#
# COMPACT_ATOMS: atom_id res chain seq x y z
N CYS A 1 -21.95 -54.66 4.42
CA CYS A 1 -21.90 -55.87 5.30
C CYS A 1 -21.27 -55.58 6.67
N ILE A 2 -20.26 -54.73 6.80
CA ILE A 2 -19.56 -54.45 8.06
C ILE A 2 -20.46 -53.67 9.04
N VAL A 3 -21.25 -52.68 8.58
CA VAL A 3 -22.17 -51.87 9.37
C VAL A 3 -23.28 -52.75 10.00
N ARG A 4 -23.75 -53.78 9.31
CA ARG A 4 -24.77 -54.71 9.77
C ARG A 4 -24.29 -55.63 10.90
N ALA A 5 -23.00 -55.84 11.04
CA ALA A 5 -22.39 -56.70 12.05
C ALA A 5 -22.02 -55.90 13.35
N ALA A 6 -21.82 -54.59 13.24
CA ALA A 6 -21.39 -53.73 14.35
C ALA A 6 -22.53 -53.00 15.10
N PHE A 7 -23.69 -52.79 14.44
CA PHE A 7 -24.88 -52.16 15.02
C PHE A 7 -26.05 -53.11 15.04
N ALA A 8 -26.68 -53.26 16.22
CA ALA A 8 -27.75 -54.21 16.49
C ALA A 8 -28.79 -54.23 15.37
N PRO A 9 -29.18 -55.43 14.85
CA PRO A 9 -30.08 -55.58 13.71
C PRO A 9 -31.47 -54.94 13.92
N ALA A 10 -31.94 -54.78 15.18
CA ALA A 10 -33.22 -54.15 15.52
C ALA A 10 -33.29 -52.64 15.13
N LEU A 11 -32.17 -51.93 15.04
CA LEU A 11 -32.18 -50.48 14.73
C LEU A 11 -32.34 -50.23 13.20
N LEU A 12 -32.07 -51.23 12.37
CA LEU A 12 -32.12 -51.12 10.92
C LEU A 12 -33.48 -51.59 10.32
N ASP A 13 -34.28 -52.27 11.12
CA ASP A 13 -35.59 -52.79 10.70
C ASP A 13 -36.76 -51.90 11.18
N GLU A 14 -36.52 -50.87 12.00
CA GLU A 14 -37.52 -49.87 12.38
C GLU A 14 -37.69 -48.78 11.30
N SER A 15 -38.93 -48.34 11.11
CA SER A 15 -39.22 -47.23 10.19
C SER A 15 -38.49 -45.95 10.66
N ALA A 16 -37.79 -45.29 9.74
CA ALA A 16 -37.02 -44.08 10.03
C ALA A 16 -37.90 -42.96 10.60
N THR A 17 -37.68 -42.64 11.86
CA THR A 17 -38.34 -41.49 12.52
C THR A 17 -37.47 -40.22 12.35
N MET A 18 -38.09 -39.04 12.38
CA MET A 18 -37.33 -37.75 12.32
C MET A 18 -36.27 -37.68 13.40
N ALA A 19 -36.54 -38.12 14.61
CA ALA A 19 -35.59 -38.20 15.70
C ALA A 19 -34.45 -39.20 15.43
N GLY A 20 -34.73 -40.36 14.86
CA GLY A 20 -33.73 -41.36 14.48
C GLY A 20 -32.80 -40.87 13.41
N ILE A 21 -33.30 -40.15 12.41
CA ILE A 21 -32.48 -39.51 11.35
C ILE A 21 -31.56 -38.46 11.97
N ALA A 22 -32.06 -37.58 12.83
CA ALA A 22 -31.27 -36.52 13.49
C ALA A 22 -30.14 -37.10 14.37
N VAL A 23 -30.44 -38.13 15.16
CA VAL A 23 -29.44 -38.81 16.01
C VAL A 23 -28.37 -39.48 15.16
N THR A 24 -28.77 -40.23 14.11
CA THR A 24 -27.82 -40.90 13.22
C THR A 24 -26.92 -39.91 12.50
N HIS A 25 -27.48 -38.77 12.03
CA HIS A 25 -26.69 -37.69 11.40
C HIS A 25 -25.71 -37.05 12.39
N SER A 26 -26.13 -36.78 13.62
CA SER A 26 -25.26 -36.21 14.67
C SER A 26 -24.14 -37.18 15.04
N VAL A 27 -24.42 -38.46 15.24
CA VAL A 27 -23.43 -39.50 15.52
C VAL A 27 -22.43 -39.63 14.36
N PHE A 28 -22.91 -39.64 13.13
CA PHE A 28 -22.08 -39.70 11.94
C PHE A 28 -21.12 -38.50 11.89
N ASN A 29 -21.61 -37.28 12.06
CA ASN A 29 -20.79 -36.07 12.03
C ASN A 29 -19.75 -36.07 13.14
N VAL A 30 -20.09 -36.42 14.37
CA VAL A 30 -19.15 -36.52 15.49
C VAL A 30 -18.05 -37.55 15.20
N LEU A 31 -18.41 -38.74 14.68
CA LEU A 31 -17.46 -39.78 14.33
C LEU A 31 -16.52 -39.33 13.16
N CYS A 32 -17.07 -38.71 12.13
CA CYS A 32 -16.27 -38.16 11.02
C CYS A 32 -15.31 -37.08 11.51
N THR A 33 -15.77 -36.14 12.35
CA THR A 33 -14.92 -35.12 12.93
C THR A 33 -13.81 -35.70 13.79
N ALA A 34 -14.15 -36.64 14.67
CA ALA A 34 -13.17 -37.31 15.52
C ALA A 34 -12.12 -38.10 14.74
N MET A 35 -12.50 -38.65 13.58
CA MET A 35 -11.60 -39.40 12.69
C MET A 35 -10.73 -38.48 11.82
N LEU A 36 -11.27 -37.35 11.36
CA LEU A 36 -10.58 -36.40 10.47
C LEU A 36 -9.72 -35.38 11.24
N LEU A 37 -10.07 -35.04 12.48
CA LEU A 37 -9.34 -34.07 13.29
C LEU A 37 -7.82 -34.43 13.46
N PRO A 38 -7.45 -35.67 13.80
CA PRO A 38 -6.03 -36.06 13.87
C PRO A 38 -5.38 -36.23 12.47
N ALA A 39 -6.18 -36.35 11.43
CA ALA A 39 -5.71 -36.51 10.06
C ALA A 39 -5.52 -35.15 9.33
N GLY A 40 -5.80 -34.02 9.96
CA GLY A 40 -5.69 -32.68 9.37
C GLY A 40 -4.33 -32.42 8.71
N GLY A 41 -3.24 -32.70 9.40
CA GLY A 41 -1.89 -32.53 8.84
C GLY A 41 -1.52 -33.50 7.71
N LEU A 42 -2.21 -34.64 7.61
CA LEU A 42 -2.07 -35.55 6.47
C LEU A 42 -2.84 -35.04 5.25
N LEU A 43 -4.02 -34.49 5.48
CA LEU A 43 -4.88 -33.89 4.44
C LEU A 43 -4.22 -32.64 3.86
N GLU A 44 -3.63 -31.81 4.71
CA GLU A 44 -2.84 -30.64 4.30
C GLU A 44 -1.67 -31.06 3.39
N LYS A 45 -0.85 -32.02 3.82
CA LYS A 45 0.26 -32.53 2.99
C LYS A 45 -0.21 -33.15 1.68
N LEU A 46 -1.37 -33.79 1.67
CA LEU A 46 -1.95 -34.36 0.49
C LEU A 46 -2.46 -33.26 -0.47
N ALA A 47 -3.10 -32.22 0.06
CA ALA A 47 -3.55 -31.08 -0.70
C ALA A 47 -2.36 -30.32 -1.36
N CYS A 48 -1.31 -30.01 -0.60
CA CYS A 48 -0.09 -29.39 -1.11
C CYS A 48 0.64 -30.25 -2.16
N ARG A 49 0.44 -31.58 -2.14
CA ARG A 49 1.02 -32.48 -3.14
C ARG A 49 0.21 -32.56 -4.43
N ILE A 50 -1.11 -32.36 -4.35
CA ILE A 50 -2.03 -32.43 -5.50
C ILE A 50 -2.09 -31.07 -6.20
N VAL A 51 -2.02 -29.99 -5.44
CA VAL A 51 -1.96 -28.62 -5.92
C VAL A 51 -0.58 -28.06 -5.51
N PRO A 52 0.44 -28.21 -6.36
CA PRO A 52 1.75 -27.60 -6.08
C PRO A 52 1.57 -26.08 -6.08
N ASP A 53 2.19 -25.43 -5.10
CA ASP A 53 2.26 -23.98 -5.07
C ASP A 53 2.88 -23.46 -6.38
N ASP A 54 2.28 -22.44 -6.98
CA ASP A 54 2.84 -21.79 -8.15
C ASP A 54 4.16 -21.14 -7.74
N PRO A 55 5.30 -21.42 -8.41
CA PRO A 55 6.59 -20.82 -8.07
C PRO A 55 6.59 -19.28 -8.13
N GLN A 56 5.62 -18.69 -8.83
CA GLN A 56 5.44 -17.24 -8.87
C GLN A 56 4.81 -16.66 -7.59
N THR A 57 4.11 -17.49 -6.81
CA THR A 57 3.47 -17.05 -5.54
C THR A 57 4.41 -17.14 -4.33
N GLN A 58 5.62 -17.70 -4.46
CA GLN A 58 6.58 -17.81 -3.35
C GLN A 58 7.34 -16.50 -3.05
N GLY A 59 7.10 -15.41 -3.79
CA GLY A 59 7.67 -14.06 -3.54
C GLY A 59 6.82 -13.18 -2.64
N GLU A 60 5.52 -13.38 -2.60
CA GLU A 60 4.58 -12.48 -1.93
C GLU A 60 3.97 -13.13 -0.69
N LYS A 61 4.53 -12.80 0.47
CA LYS A 61 3.76 -12.79 1.73
C LYS A 61 2.83 -11.57 1.70
N THR A 62 1.87 -11.54 0.78
CA THR A 62 0.76 -10.61 0.89
C THR A 62 -0.02 -11.01 2.12
N THR A 63 -0.06 -10.15 3.11
CA THR A 63 -0.83 -10.35 4.33
C THR A 63 -2.30 -10.34 3.93
N GLU A 64 -2.88 -11.53 3.70
CA GLU A 64 -4.29 -11.67 3.32
C GLU A 64 -5.20 -11.03 4.37
N LEU A 65 -6.08 -10.13 3.93
CA LEU A 65 -7.11 -9.54 4.78
C LEU A 65 -8.21 -10.58 5.05
N ASP A 66 -8.37 -10.95 6.32
CA ASP A 66 -9.33 -11.98 6.72
C ASP A 66 -10.76 -11.43 6.80
N GLU A 67 -11.61 -11.76 5.83
CA GLU A 67 -13.02 -11.34 5.81
C GLU A 67 -13.82 -11.79 7.04
N ARG A 68 -13.38 -12.81 7.77
CA ARG A 68 -14.01 -13.26 9.03
C ARG A 68 -13.89 -12.22 10.14
N LEU A 69 -12.99 -11.24 10.00
CA LEU A 69 -12.82 -10.14 10.95
C LEU A 69 -13.81 -8.98 10.71
N LEU A 70 -14.45 -8.90 9.54
CA LEU A 70 -15.40 -7.84 9.20
C LEU A 70 -16.52 -7.62 10.26
N PRO A 71 -17.06 -8.67 10.93
CA PRO A 71 -18.04 -8.47 12.02
C PRO A 71 -17.44 -7.83 13.29
N THR A 72 -16.11 -7.68 13.37
CA THR A 72 -15.41 -7.06 14.50
C THR A 72 -14.54 -5.92 13.99
N PRO A 73 -15.12 -4.71 13.73
CA PRO A 73 -14.48 -3.62 13.02
C PRO A 73 -13.11 -3.19 13.58
N SER A 74 -12.95 -3.15 14.88
CA SER A 74 -11.67 -2.78 15.51
C SER A 74 -10.52 -3.77 15.21
N LEU A 75 -10.81 -5.06 15.03
CA LEU A 75 -9.82 -6.05 14.60
C LEU A 75 -9.53 -5.94 13.10
N ALA A 76 -10.57 -5.75 12.30
CA ALA A 76 -10.46 -5.54 10.86
C ALA A 76 -9.61 -4.31 10.54
N LEU A 77 -9.86 -3.17 11.19
CA LEU A 77 -9.07 -1.94 11.04
C LEU A 77 -7.62 -2.11 11.47
N ARG A 78 -7.38 -2.84 12.56
CA ARG A 78 -5.99 -3.13 12.99
C ARG A 78 -5.23 -3.95 11.94
N GLN A 79 -5.87 -4.93 11.31
CA GLN A 79 -5.27 -5.70 10.22
C GLN A 79 -5.06 -4.82 8.98
N SER A 80 -6.08 -4.04 8.57
CA SER A 80 -5.96 -3.10 7.44
C SER A 80 -4.81 -2.11 7.62
N ARG A 81 -4.64 -1.58 8.83
CA ARG A 81 -3.52 -0.68 9.15
C ARG A 81 -2.16 -1.36 9.05
N ALA A 82 -2.07 -2.65 9.40
CA ALA A 82 -0.82 -3.40 9.25
C ALA A 82 -0.45 -3.57 7.77
N VAL A 83 -1.41 -3.94 6.92
CA VAL A 83 -1.22 -4.08 5.47
C VAL A 83 -0.93 -2.71 4.82
N ALA A 84 -1.63 -1.65 5.24
CA ALA A 84 -1.36 -0.29 4.74
C ALA A 84 0.07 0.20 5.10
N ARG A 85 0.67 -0.27 6.19
CA ARG A 85 2.10 0.01 6.49
C ARG A 85 3.03 -0.71 5.53
N GLU A 86 2.75 -1.97 5.20
CA GLU A 86 3.54 -2.71 4.20
C GLU A 86 3.47 -2.02 2.83
N MET A 87 2.29 -1.57 2.42
CA MET A 87 2.10 -0.74 1.22
C MET A 87 2.92 0.54 1.27
N ALA A 88 2.87 1.27 2.40
CA ALA A 88 3.62 2.51 2.60
C ALA A 88 5.14 2.29 2.48
N ASP A 89 5.65 1.18 3.05
CA ASP A 89 7.07 0.81 2.93
C ASP A 89 7.46 0.51 1.48
N CYS A 90 6.57 -0.15 0.69
CA CYS A 90 6.76 -0.39 -0.74
C CYS A 90 6.82 0.92 -1.52
N ALA A 91 5.84 1.81 -1.37
CA ALA A 91 5.78 3.09 -2.08
C ALA A 91 7.02 3.96 -1.81
N VAL A 92 7.43 4.07 -0.54
CA VAL A 92 8.62 4.84 -0.14
C VAL A 92 9.90 4.19 -0.67
N ARG A 93 9.99 2.86 -0.72
CA ARG A 93 11.13 2.14 -1.31
C ARG A 93 11.19 2.36 -2.82
N ALA A 94 10.07 2.20 -3.54
CA ALA A 94 9.97 2.47 -4.97
C ALA A 94 10.48 3.87 -5.31
N LEU A 95 9.99 4.90 -4.62
CA LEU A 95 10.39 6.27 -4.89
C LEU A 95 11.85 6.53 -4.55
N ASN A 96 12.37 6.03 -3.43
CA ASN A 96 13.79 6.17 -3.10
C ASN A 96 14.70 5.48 -4.13
N ASN A 97 14.28 4.34 -4.67
CA ASN A 97 14.97 3.63 -5.74
C ASN A 97 14.93 4.44 -7.04
N ALA A 98 13.78 5.05 -7.39
CA ALA A 98 13.64 5.90 -8.56
C ALA A 98 14.51 7.16 -8.48
N LEU A 99 14.60 7.80 -7.30
CA LEU A 99 15.54 8.91 -7.08
C LEU A 99 17.01 8.48 -7.21
N THR A 100 17.31 7.22 -6.94
CA THR A 100 18.67 6.68 -7.12
C THR A 100 18.94 6.36 -8.59
N ALA A 101 17.93 5.92 -9.33
CA ALA A 101 18.02 5.63 -10.76
C ALA A 101 18.34 6.89 -11.60
N LEU A 102 18.01 8.10 -11.13
CA LEU A 102 18.40 9.34 -11.79
C LEU A 102 19.93 9.51 -11.91
N ASP A 103 20.69 8.96 -10.97
CA ASP A 103 22.15 9.01 -10.97
C ASP A 103 22.76 7.72 -11.54
N HIS A 104 22.16 6.57 -11.21
CA HIS A 104 22.67 5.23 -11.54
C HIS A 104 21.50 4.28 -11.83
N ASN A 105 21.02 4.29 -13.07
CA ASN A 105 20.01 3.36 -13.52
C ASN A 105 20.63 2.00 -13.86
N THR A 106 20.09 0.91 -13.32
CA THR A 106 20.42 -0.47 -13.68
C THR A 106 19.15 -1.25 -13.97
N PRO A 107 19.19 -2.29 -14.83
CA PRO A 107 18.01 -3.10 -15.13
C PRO A 107 17.38 -3.72 -13.88
N GLU A 108 18.20 -4.12 -12.90
CA GLU A 108 17.72 -4.71 -11.64
C GLU A 108 17.00 -3.66 -10.79
N LEU A 109 17.53 -2.43 -10.73
CA LEU A 109 16.89 -1.33 -10.01
C LEU A 109 15.58 -0.92 -10.67
N ALA A 110 15.57 -0.80 -12.00
CA ALA A 110 14.38 -0.51 -12.78
C ALA A 110 13.28 -1.57 -12.57
N GLN A 111 13.65 -2.85 -12.58
CA GLN A 111 12.69 -3.93 -12.32
C GLN A 111 12.15 -3.86 -10.88
N SER A 112 13.00 -3.63 -9.88
CA SER A 112 12.57 -3.50 -8.48
C SER A 112 11.58 -2.35 -8.27
N ILE A 113 11.72 -1.24 -9.00
CA ILE A 113 10.77 -0.11 -8.91
C ILE A 113 9.40 -0.51 -9.46
N ARG A 114 9.37 -1.22 -10.60
CA ARG A 114 8.12 -1.70 -11.21
C ARG A 114 7.45 -2.77 -10.37
N ASP A 115 8.23 -3.69 -9.78
CA ASP A 115 7.70 -4.73 -8.89
C ASP A 115 7.08 -4.11 -7.62
N ASP A 116 7.71 -3.07 -7.07
CA ASP A 116 7.19 -2.34 -5.91
C ASP A 116 5.91 -1.57 -6.24
N GLU A 117 5.78 -0.98 -7.43
CA GLU A 117 4.57 -0.30 -7.89
C GLU A 117 3.43 -1.30 -8.12
N GLU A 118 3.67 -2.42 -8.84
CA GLU A 118 2.67 -3.48 -9.03
C GLU A 118 2.17 -4.04 -7.68
N LEU A 119 3.07 -4.14 -6.69
CA LEU A 119 2.70 -4.55 -5.34
C LEU A 119 1.88 -3.47 -4.61
N CYS A 120 2.14 -2.17 -4.81
CA CYS A 120 1.34 -1.08 -4.26
C CYS A 120 -0.08 -1.08 -4.84
N ASP A 121 -0.23 -1.25 -6.15
CA ASP A 121 -1.52 -1.39 -6.82
C ASP A 121 -2.33 -2.56 -6.24
N HIS A 122 -1.66 -3.71 -6.08
CA HIS A 122 -2.30 -4.87 -5.47
C HIS A 122 -2.77 -4.58 -4.03
N TYR A 123 -1.95 -3.91 -3.22
CA TYR A 123 -2.36 -3.51 -1.86
C TYR A 123 -3.53 -2.52 -1.86
N GLU A 124 -3.55 -1.55 -2.79
CA GLU A 124 -4.66 -0.59 -2.93
C GLU A 124 -5.97 -1.31 -3.21
N ASP A 125 -5.99 -2.23 -4.18
CA ASP A 125 -7.15 -3.01 -4.57
C ASP A 125 -7.72 -3.85 -3.41
N ILE A 126 -6.87 -4.62 -2.71
CA ILE A 126 -7.33 -5.49 -1.63
C ILE A 126 -7.78 -4.69 -0.40
N LEU A 127 -7.03 -3.64 -0.03
CA LEU A 127 -7.38 -2.76 1.08
C LEU A 127 -8.65 -1.96 0.78
N GLY A 128 -8.75 -1.37 -0.42
CA GLY A 128 -9.91 -0.60 -0.85
C GLY A 128 -11.18 -1.45 -0.82
N THR A 129 -11.13 -2.64 -1.42
CA THR A 129 -12.25 -3.60 -1.40
C THR A 129 -12.63 -4.01 0.02
N TYR A 130 -11.65 -4.31 0.88
CA TYR A 130 -11.89 -4.73 2.25
C TYR A 130 -12.49 -3.61 3.11
N LEU A 131 -11.95 -2.40 3.03
CA LEU A 131 -12.44 -1.24 3.77
C LEU A 131 -13.85 -0.82 3.33
N VAL A 132 -14.17 -0.93 2.03
CA VAL A 132 -15.53 -0.73 1.52
C VAL A 132 -16.49 -1.78 2.09
N LYS A 133 -16.11 -3.06 2.12
CA LYS A 133 -16.92 -4.11 2.78
C LYS A 133 -17.07 -3.82 4.27
N LEU A 134 -16.03 -3.38 4.95
CA LEU A 134 -16.05 -3.02 6.36
C LEU A 134 -17.01 -1.86 6.63
N SER A 135 -17.10 -0.86 5.75
CA SER A 135 -17.98 0.29 5.89
C SER A 135 -19.49 -0.09 5.89
N THR A 136 -19.83 -1.28 5.40
CA THR A 136 -21.21 -1.81 5.46
C THR A 136 -21.57 -2.43 6.82
N GLN A 137 -20.60 -2.61 7.70
CA GLN A 137 -20.80 -3.16 9.03
C GLN A 137 -21.24 -2.06 10.01
N LYS A 138 -21.77 -2.48 11.18
CA LYS A 138 -22.10 -1.54 12.26
C LYS A 138 -20.80 -1.11 12.94
N MET A 139 -20.33 0.07 12.62
CA MET A 139 -19.14 0.69 13.19
C MET A 139 -19.50 1.85 14.13
N GLY A 140 -18.67 2.07 15.14
CA GLY A 140 -18.67 3.30 15.92
C GLY A 140 -18.17 4.49 15.07
N ARG A 141 -18.34 5.70 15.60
CA ARG A 141 -17.89 6.91 14.90
C ARG A 141 -16.38 6.88 14.63
N ASP A 142 -15.60 6.58 15.65
CA ASP A 142 -14.13 6.55 15.56
C ASP A 142 -13.63 5.50 14.56
N GLU A 143 -14.27 4.31 14.53
CA GLU A 143 -13.96 3.25 13.57
C GLU A 143 -14.29 3.66 12.12
N SER A 144 -15.40 4.39 11.93
CA SER A 144 -15.79 4.90 10.61
C SER A 144 -14.85 6.01 10.12
N GLU A 145 -14.41 6.88 11.03
CA GLU A 145 -13.41 7.92 10.75
C GLU A 145 -12.08 7.26 10.35
N GLU A 146 -11.59 6.28 11.13
CA GLU A 146 -10.36 5.54 10.82
C GLU A 146 -10.41 4.80 9.48
N ALA A 147 -11.53 4.14 9.14
CA ALA A 147 -11.71 3.47 7.85
C ALA A 147 -11.63 4.47 6.69
N THR A 148 -12.25 5.64 6.86
CA THR A 148 -12.25 6.70 5.84
C THR A 148 -10.85 7.29 5.62
N GLU A 149 -10.08 7.46 6.68
CA GLU A 149 -8.69 7.94 6.62
C GLU A 149 -7.78 6.94 5.95
N LEU A 150 -7.90 5.65 6.29
CA LEU A 150 -7.15 4.60 5.62
C LEU A 150 -7.44 4.57 4.11
N LEU A 151 -8.73 4.68 3.71
CA LEU A 151 -9.12 4.73 2.30
C LEU A 151 -8.48 5.90 1.54
N LYS A 152 -8.34 7.07 2.16
CA LYS A 152 -7.64 8.21 1.54
C LYS A 152 -6.14 7.95 1.45
N THR A 153 -5.56 7.46 2.53
CA THR A 153 -4.10 7.31 2.66
C THR A 153 -3.55 6.24 1.73
N ILE A 154 -4.28 5.13 1.49
CA ILE A 154 -3.83 4.11 0.53
C ILE A 154 -3.75 4.67 -0.90
N GLY A 155 -4.70 5.50 -1.32
CA GLY A 155 -4.63 6.17 -2.62
C GLY A 155 -3.45 7.15 -2.73
N ASP A 156 -3.05 7.82 -1.64
CA ASP A 156 -1.85 8.67 -1.66
C ASP A 156 -0.56 7.83 -1.75
N PHE A 157 -0.48 6.65 -1.14
CA PHE A 157 0.68 5.75 -1.29
C PHE A 157 0.76 5.13 -2.69
N GLU A 158 -0.37 4.76 -3.30
CA GLU A 158 -0.41 4.31 -4.69
C GLU A 158 0.14 5.41 -5.63
N ARG A 159 -0.31 6.66 -5.47
CA ARG A 159 0.20 7.79 -6.26
C ARG A 159 1.70 8.04 -6.08
N ILE A 160 2.23 7.84 -4.88
CA ILE A 160 3.68 7.94 -4.64
C ILE A 160 4.42 6.86 -5.44
N SER A 161 3.92 5.62 -5.52
CA SER A 161 4.53 4.56 -6.31
C SER A 161 4.41 4.80 -7.82
N ASP A 162 3.28 5.32 -8.30
CA ASP A 162 3.10 5.78 -9.69
C ASP A 162 4.17 6.80 -10.09
N HIS A 163 4.41 7.81 -9.24
CA HIS A 163 5.44 8.81 -9.48
C HIS A 163 6.85 8.20 -9.49
N ALA A 164 7.10 7.13 -8.76
CA ALA A 164 8.38 6.42 -8.84
C ALA A 164 8.62 5.84 -10.24
N VAL A 165 7.60 5.24 -10.87
CA VAL A 165 7.70 4.72 -12.25
C VAL A 165 7.84 5.86 -13.26
N ASN A 166 7.18 6.99 -13.06
CA ASN A 166 7.34 8.17 -13.91
C ASN A 166 8.76 8.75 -13.85
N ILE A 167 9.34 8.84 -12.64
CA ILE A 167 10.72 9.28 -12.43
C ILE A 167 11.72 8.29 -13.07
N LEU A 168 11.47 6.97 -12.94
CA LEU A 168 12.25 5.94 -13.62
C LEU A 168 12.20 6.13 -15.15
N SER A 169 11.01 6.36 -15.71
CA SER A 169 10.84 6.59 -17.15
C SER A 169 11.62 7.80 -17.62
N SER A 170 11.68 8.86 -16.83
CA SER A 170 12.52 10.03 -17.10
C SER A 170 14.02 9.69 -17.09
N ALA A 171 14.48 8.85 -16.16
CA ALA A 171 15.88 8.38 -16.11
C ALA A 171 16.23 7.51 -17.33
N GLU A 172 15.32 6.60 -17.72
CA GLU A 172 15.48 5.75 -18.91
C GLU A 172 15.51 6.58 -20.20
N GLU A 173 14.66 7.62 -20.30
CA GLU A 173 14.63 8.54 -21.44
C GLU A 173 15.94 9.32 -21.57
N MET A 174 16.47 9.82 -20.44
CA MET A 174 17.76 10.50 -20.40
C MET A 174 18.89 9.60 -20.91
N GLU A 175 18.95 8.36 -20.43
CA GLU A 175 19.95 7.37 -20.84
C GLU A 175 19.82 7.03 -22.33
N GLN A 176 18.61 6.68 -22.79
CA GLN A 176 18.34 6.29 -24.18
C GLN A 176 18.69 7.39 -25.19
N LYS A 177 18.40 8.66 -24.86
CA LYS A 177 18.64 9.81 -25.74
C LYS A 177 20.00 10.47 -25.51
N GLY A 178 20.79 10.01 -24.53
CA GLY A 178 22.09 10.61 -24.16
C GLY A 178 21.96 12.07 -23.69
N LEU A 179 20.82 12.39 -23.02
CA LEU A 179 20.57 13.73 -22.50
C LEU A 179 21.34 13.95 -21.19
N MET A 180 21.84 15.15 -21.02
CA MET A 180 22.56 15.56 -19.81
C MET A 180 22.06 16.90 -19.30
N PHE A 181 21.87 16.99 -17.99
CA PHE A 181 21.64 18.27 -17.34
C PHE A 181 22.93 19.02 -17.14
N SER A 182 22.86 20.35 -17.09
CA SER A 182 24.02 21.18 -16.72
C SER A 182 24.43 20.92 -15.27
N GLY A 183 25.70 21.14 -14.92
CA GLY A 183 26.20 20.94 -13.55
C GLY A 183 25.42 21.75 -12.50
N SER A 184 24.93 22.95 -12.86
CA SER A 184 24.09 23.75 -11.98
C SER A 184 22.69 23.11 -11.79
N ALA A 185 22.10 22.51 -12.84
CA ALA A 185 20.82 21.79 -12.73
C ALA A 185 20.95 20.52 -11.90
N LEU A 186 22.05 19.78 -12.04
CA LEU A 186 22.33 18.60 -11.21
C LEU A 186 22.46 18.95 -9.72
N ASN A 187 23.14 20.04 -9.39
CA ASN A 187 23.24 20.51 -8.00
C ASN A 187 21.88 20.92 -7.44
N GLU A 188 21.07 21.62 -8.22
CA GLU A 188 19.71 21.99 -7.84
C GLU A 188 18.83 20.73 -7.63
N LEU A 189 18.92 19.76 -8.52
CA LEU A 189 18.17 18.50 -8.45
C LEU A 189 18.60 17.68 -7.22
N ALA A 190 19.89 17.63 -6.89
CA ALA A 190 20.37 16.95 -5.68
C ALA A 190 19.80 17.55 -4.39
N ILE A 191 19.61 18.86 -4.33
CA ILE A 191 18.97 19.53 -3.17
C ILE A 191 17.50 19.14 -3.10
N LEU A 192 16.78 19.20 -4.23
CA LEU A 192 15.37 18.85 -4.30
C LEU A 192 15.13 17.38 -3.93
N THR A 193 15.89 16.44 -4.51
CA THR A 193 15.77 15.01 -4.20
C THR A 193 16.09 14.69 -2.74
N SER A 194 17.02 15.43 -2.11
CA SER A 194 17.28 15.32 -0.68
C SER A 194 16.07 15.74 0.16
N ALA A 195 15.41 16.85 -0.20
CA ALA A 195 14.18 17.30 0.47
C ALA A 195 13.02 16.30 0.28
N ILE A 196 12.91 15.71 -0.91
CA ILE A 196 11.91 14.64 -1.18
C ILE A 196 12.16 13.41 -0.30
N ARG A 197 13.41 12.96 -0.16
CA ARG A 197 13.73 11.84 0.76
C ARG A 197 13.38 12.16 2.21
N GLU A 198 13.57 13.38 2.64
CA GLU A 198 13.23 13.84 3.99
C GLU A 198 11.71 13.84 4.21
N ILE A 199 10.93 14.42 3.31
CA ILE A 199 9.47 14.47 3.43
C ILE A 199 8.84 13.08 3.39
N LEU A 200 9.32 12.17 2.53
CA LEU A 200 8.92 10.77 2.50
C LEU A 200 9.16 10.07 3.85
N SER A 201 10.35 10.26 4.41
CA SER A 201 10.70 9.68 5.71
C SER A 201 9.83 10.21 6.85
N LEU A 202 9.53 11.52 6.85
CA LEU A 202 8.64 12.14 7.84
C LEU A 202 7.20 11.63 7.70
N SER A 203 6.67 11.59 6.47
CA SER A 203 5.33 11.12 6.18
C SER A 203 5.16 9.65 6.58
N LEU A 204 6.07 8.75 6.16
CA LEU A 204 6.05 7.34 6.53
C LEU A 204 6.10 7.13 8.05
N LYS A 205 7.00 7.85 8.74
CA LYS A 205 7.14 7.75 10.20
C LYS A 205 5.89 8.25 10.91
N SER A 206 5.34 9.40 10.49
CA SER A 206 4.12 9.97 11.08
C SER A 206 2.93 9.02 10.92
N PHE A 207 2.75 8.43 9.73
CA PHE A 207 1.71 7.43 9.46
C PHE A 207 1.90 6.15 10.29
N SER A 208 3.12 5.60 10.32
CA SER A 208 3.40 4.33 11.01
C SER A 208 3.27 4.43 12.52
N SER A 209 3.70 5.56 13.12
CA SER A 209 3.63 5.81 14.57
C SER A 209 2.38 6.57 15.02
N GLN A 210 1.58 7.10 14.08
CA GLN A 210 0.45 8.00 14.35
C GLN A 210 0.89 9.21 15.19
N ASP A 211 2.06 9.76 14.88
CA ASP A 211 2.68 10.87 15.59
C ASP A 211 2.35 12.21 14.92
N VAL A 212 1.48 12.99 15.57
CA VAL A 212 1.05 14.32 15.09
C VAL A 212 2.21 15.32 15.05
N ALA A 213 3.17 15.23 15.96
CA ALA A 213 4.30 16.16 15.98
C ALA A 213 5.24 15.94 14.77
N LEU A 214 5.37 14.71 14.30
CA LEU A 214 6.05 14.42 13.05
C LEU A 214 5.22 14.88 11.84
N ALA A 215 3.91 14.62 11.85
CA ALA A 215 3.02 15.03 10.77
C ALA A 215 3.02 16.54 10.55
N GLN A 216 3.05 17.35 11.63
CA GLN A 216 3.10 18.81 11.55
C GLN A 216 4.40 19.36 10.91
N GLN A 217 5.46 18.57 10.80
CA GLN A 217 6.71 18.98 10.15
C GLN A 217 6.68 18.78 8.63
N VAL A 218 5.71 18.02 8.10
CA VAL A 218 5.62 17.67 6.67
C VAL A 218 5.22 18.90 5.85
N GLU A 219 4.17 19.61 6.24
CA GLU A 219 3.65 20.77 5.50
C GLU A 219 4.66 21.90 5.32
N PRO A 220 5.45 22.32 6.34
CA PRO A 220 6.52 23.31 6.13
C PRO A 220 7.59 22.87 5.14
N LEU A 221 7.90 21.56 5.08
CA LEU A 221 8.88 21.03 4.13
C LEU A 221 8.31 20.96 2.71
N GLU A 222 7.02 20.63 2.56
CA GLU A 222 6.32 20.69 1.27
C GLU A 222 6.41 22.10 0.66
N GLN A 223 6.16 23.16 1.45
CA GLN A 223 6.28 24.54 0.97
C GLN A 223 7.70 24.92 0.51
N VAL A 224 8.72 24.35 1.17
CA VAL A 224 10.10 24.51 0.72
C VAL A 224 10.33 23.82 -0.62
N ILE A 225 9.80 22.60 -0.80
CA ILE A 225 9.88 21.83 -2.05
C ILE A 225 9.21 22.59 -3.21
N ASP A 226 8.02 23.13 -2.97
CA ASP A 226 7.28 23.95 -3.93
C ASP A 226 8.10 25.17 -4.37
N THR A 227 8.67 25.88 -3.40
CA THR A 227 9.54 27.04 -3.66
C THR A 227 10.79 26.65 -4.47
N LEU A 228 11.43 25.53 -4.16
CA LEU A 228 12.60 25.02 -4.89
C LEU A 228 12.22 24.66 -6.32
N LYS A 229 11.12 23.97 -6.55
CA LYS A 229 10.58 23.61 -7.88
C LYS A 229 10.41 24.87 -8.75
N GLU A 230 9.71 25.90 -8.26
CA GLU A 230 9.47 27.11 -9.03
C GLU A 230 10.77 27.89 -9.35
N GLN A 231 11.72 27.93 -8.41
CA GLN A 231 13.03 28.51 -8.65
C GLN A 231 13.82 27.73 -9.71
N MET A 232 13.82 26.39 -9.63
CA MET A 232 14.52 25.51 -10.58
C MET A 232 13.92 25.66 -11.97
N ARG A 233 12.59 25.70 -12.09
CA ARG A 233 11.87 25.92 -13.35
C ARG A 233 12.27 27.24 -13.99
N THR A 234 12.25 28.32 -13.23
CA THR A 234 12.66 29.65 -13.72
C THR A 234 14.10 29.69 -14.20
N ARG A 235 15.03 29.14 -13.41
CA ARG A 235 16.46 29.07 -13.78
C ARG A 235 16.68 28.19 -15.00
N HIS A 236 15.91 27.11 -15.15
CA HIS A 236 16.02 26.23 -16.30
C HIS A 236 15.59 26.94 -17.61
N ILE A 237 14.50 27.71 -17.57
CA ILE A 237 14.07 28.53 -18.72
C ILE A 237 15.17 29.51 -19.15
N LEU A 238 15.84 30.13 -18.18
CA LEU A 238 16.97 31.02 -18.47
C LEU A 238 18.18 30.28 -19.10
N ARG A 239 18.48 29.06 -18.61
CA ARG A 239 19.55 28.22 -19.23
C ARG A 239 19.22 27.79 -20.65
N MET A 240 17.94 27.48 -20.96
CA MET A 240 17.51 27.18 -22.32
C MET A 240 17.63 28.39 -23.23
N GLN A 241 17.22 29.59 -22.79
CA GLN A 241 17.37 30.83 -23.57
C GLN A 241 18.84 31.19 -23.87
N GLN A 242 19.73 30.81 -22.98
CA GLN A 242 21.19 31.01 -23.15
C GLN A 242 21.88 29.92 -23.97
N GLY A 243 21.15 28.90 -24.42
CA GLY A 243 21.67 27.76 -25.16
C GLY A 243 22.51 26.78 -24.34
N HIS A 244 22.42 26.84 -23.02
CA HIS A 244 23.14 25.95 -22.09
C HIS A 244 22.40 24.63 -21.79
N CYS A 245 21.22 24.43 -22.34
CA CYS A 245 20.41 23.22 -22.16
C CYS A 245 19.63 22.96 -23.44
N SER A 246 19.48 21.69 -23.84
CA SER A 246 18.63 21.31 -24.97
C SER A 246 17.13 21.42 -24.58
N ILE A 247 16.29 21.54 -25.57
CA ILE A 247 14.84 21.61 -25.38
C ILE A 247 14.33 20.27 -24.84
N GLU A 248 14.87 19.15 -25.34
CA GLU A 248 14.52 17.79 -24.90
C GLU A 248 14.85 17.59 -23.41
N ALA A 249 16.05 17.96 -22.98
CA ALA A 249 16.40 17.91 -21.55
C ALA A 249 15.51 18.84 -20.71
N GLY A 250 14.99 19.91 -21.32
CA GLY A 250 14.04 20.81 -20.69
C GLY A 250 12.71 20.17 -20.39
N PHE A 251 12.16 19.36 -21.29
CA PHE A 251 10.92 18.61 -21.07
C PHE A 251 11.12 17.57 -19.96
N VAL A 252 12.17 16.77 -20.03
CA VAL A 252 12.45 15.76 -18.99
C VAL A 252 12.59 16.41 -17.61
N LEU A 253 13.28 17.53 -17.48
CA LEU A 253 13.38 18.23 -16.19
C LEU A 253 12.02 18.76 -15.72
N SER A 254 11.18 19.27 -16.62
CA SER A 254 9.83 19.75 -16.27
C SER A 254 8.94 18.64 -15.74
N ASP A 255 9.02 17.46 -16.34
CA ASP A 255 8.25 16.28 -15.90
C ASP A 255 8.76 15.80 -14.54
N LEU A 256 10.08 15.66 -14.37
CA LEU A 256 10.71 15.33 -13.07
C LEU A 256 10.28 16.29 -11.96
N LEU A 257 10.32 17.61 -12.22
CA LEU A 257 9.90 18.60 -11.23
C LEU A 257 8.43 18.47 -10.85
N THR A 258 7.58 18.07 -11.80
CA THR A 258 6.17 17.85 -11.56
C THR A 258 5.93 16.59 -10.71
N ASP A 259 6.59 15.48 -11.03
CA ASP A 259 6.47 14.23 -10.27
C ASP A 259 6.99 14.37 -8.85
N LEU A 260 8.11 15.07 -8.66
CA LEU A 260 8.69 15.34 -7.34
C LEU A 260 7.78 16.21 -6.47
N GLU A 261 7.18 17.28 -7.05
CA GLU A 261 6.23 18.13 -6.34
C GLU A 261 4.95 17.36 -5.97
N ARG A 262 4.36 16.61 -6.91
CA ARG A 262 3.17 15.80 -6.62
C ARG A 262 3.44 14.75 -5.55
N THR A 263 4.64 14.17 -5.53
CA THR A 263 5.05 13.28 -4.42
C THR A 263 5.01 14.00 -3.07
N SER A 264 5.48 15.25 -2.99
CA SER A 264 5.42 16.03 -1.74
C SER A 264 3.99 16.38 -1.35
N ASP A 265 3.11 16.67 -2.31
CA ASP A 265 1.68 16.89 -2.08
C ASP A 265 1.02 15.66 -1.44
N HIS A 266 1.29 14.45 -1.97
CA HIS A 266 0.78 13.22 -1.40
C HIS A 266 1.32 12.95 0.01
N CYS A 267 2.59 13.27 0.28
CA CYS A 267 3.15 13.21 1.64
C CYS A 267 2.43 14.17 2.61
N SER A 268 2.09 15.38 2.16
CA SER A 268 1.31 16.35 2.93
C SER A 268 -0.11 15.86 3.19
N ASN A 269 -0.79 15.26 2.21
CA ASN A 269 -2.10 14.65 2.39
C ASN A 269 -2.08 13.54 3.45
N ILE A 270 -1.10 12.63 3.40
CA ILE A 270 -0.93 11.56 4.40
C ILE A 270 -0.74 12.15 5.79
N ALA A 271 0.12 13.16 5.94
CA ALA A 271 0.34 13.85 7.22
C ALA A 271 -0.94 14.54 7.72
N GLY A 272 -1.70 15.16 6.82
CA GLY A 272 -2.99 15.76 7.12
C GLY A 272 -3.99 14.73 7.66
N CYS A 273 -4.06 13.53 7.06
CA CYS A 273 -4.88 12.42 7.57
C CYS A 273 -4.49 12.03 9.01
N VAL A 274 -3.19 11.95 9.32
CA VAL A 274 -2.70 11.65 10.68
C VAL A 274 -3.11 12.73 11.69
N ILE A 275 -3.09 14.01 11.29
CA ILE A 275 -3.52 15.13 12.15
C ILE A 275 -5.03 15.09 12.37
N ASP A 276 -5.81 14.89 11.30
CA ASP A 276 -7.28 14.86 11.34
C ASP A 276 -7.80 13.70 12.18
N ALA A 277 -7.18 12.52 12.10
CA ALA A 277 -7.48 11.36 12.94
C ALA A 277 -7.47 11.69 14.43
N ARG A 278 -6.51 12.47 14.86
CA ARG A 278 -6.36 12.86 16.28
C ARG A 278 -7.24 14.05 16.68
N ALA A 279 -7.55 14.93 15.74
CA ALA A 279 -8.40 16.09 15.96
C ALA A 279 -9.89 15.77 15.83
N HIS A 280 -10.28 14.55 15.44
CA HIS A 280 -11.64 14.17 15.04
C HIS A 280 -12.25 15.14 14.02
N ASN A 281 -11.42 15.64 13.11
CA ASN A 281 -11.79 16.59 12.08
C ASN A 281 -11.60 15.96 10.70
N LEU A 282 -12.66 15.86 9.91
CA LEU A 282 -12.64 15.30 8.55
C LEU A 282 -12.33 16.35 7.47
N ASN A 283 -11.98 17.58 7.85
CA ASN A 283 -11.76 18.67 6.91
C ASN A 283 -10.26 18.94 6.67
N LEU A 284 -9.61 18.06 5.90
CA LEU A 284 -8.19 18.13 5.56
C LEU A 284 -7.73 19.52 5.09
N HIS A 285 -8.53 20.19 4.24
CA HIS A 285 -8.17 21.51 3.72
C HIS A 285 -8.16 22.62 4.78
N GLU A 286 -8.96 22.48 5.83
CA GLU A 286 -8.97 23.44 6.93
C GLU A 286 -7.77 23.22 7.85
N THR A 287 -7.43 21.98 8.13
CA THR A 287 -6.28 21.56 8.92
C THR A 287 -4.97 21.99 8.25
N LEU A 288 -4.82 21.77 6.95
CA LEU A 288 -3.65 22.22 6.17
C LEU A 288 -3.53 23.76 6.13
N ARG A 289 -4.64 24.49 6.03
CA ARG A 289 -4.62 25.96 6.12
C ARG A 289 -4.17 26.46 7.48
N GLN A 290 -4.58 25.80 8.56
CA GLN A 290 -4.16 26.18 9.92
C GLN A 290 -2.66 25.90 10.12
N ALA A 291 -2.14 24.81 9.59
CA ALA A 291 -0.71 24.50 9.62
C ALA A 291 0.13 25.51 8.82
N LYS A 292 -0.41 26.05 7.69
CA LYS A 292 0.24 27.11 6.89
C LYS A 292 0.32 28.47 7.62
N THR A 293 -0.49 28.69 8.63
CA THR A 293 -0.59 29.99 9.35
C THR A 293 0.05 29.99 10.72
N ALA A 294 0.50 28.83 11.21
CA ALA A 294 1.19 28.64 12.48
C ALA A 294 2.71 28.67 12.29
#